data_123d6221c00da8a72bfd4b85f11a054b
#
_entry.id   123d6221c00da8a72bfd4b85f11a054b
#
_cell.length_a   1.000
_cell.length_b   1.000
_cell.length_c   1.000
_cell.angle_alpha   90.00
_cell.angle_beta   90.00
_cell.angle_gamma   90.00
#
_symmetry.space_group_name_H-M   'P 1'
#
loop_
_entity.id
_entity.type
_entity.pdbx_description
1 polymer ?
#
loop_
_entity_poly.entity_id
_entity_poly.type
_entity_poly.pdbx_seq_one_letter_code
_entity_poly.pdbx_strand_id
1 'polypeptide(L)'
;AEMQVQYREIVTPEVDATVQALAAQHSVTFSDPVAMLGNARTAALTGGGRISVRGPMREDEAPVVRPYLLTDDIEAAIAAAEAAGAEFAMRATPIPGEGTFAIYFLGGIEHGIWQN
;
A
#
# COMPACT_ATOMS: atom_id res chain seq x y z
N ALA A 1 5.67 -19.90 6.51
CA ALA A 1 6.12 -18.51 6.34
C ALA A 1 5.09 -17.56 6.93
N GLU A 2 5.54 -16.46 7.48
CA GLU A 2 4.66 -15.46 8.06
C GLU A 2 4.34 -14.38 7.04
N MET A 3 3.13 -13.83 7.13
CA MET A 3 2.73 -12.70 6.30
C MET A 3 3.19 -11.40 6.97
N GLN A 4 3.75 -10.50 6.17
CA GLN A 4 4.21 -9.20 6.64
C GLN A 4 3.58 -8.09 5.81
N VAL A 5 3.00 -7.10 6.48
CA VAL A 5 2.55 -5.89 5.80
C VAL A 5 3.79 -5.05 5.48
N GLN A 6 4.06 -4.86 4.19
CA GLN A 6 5.18 -4.06 3.73
C GLN A 6 4.78 -2.61 3.47
N TYR A 7 3.54 -2.38 3.02
CA TYR A 7 3.05 -1.05 2.69
C TYR A 7 1.59 -0.97 3.08
N ARG A 8 1.26 -0.10 4.03
CA ARG A 8 -0.12 0.10 4.48
C ARG A 8 -0.59 1.43 3.94
N GLU A 9 -1.41 1.39 2.89
CA GLU A 9 -1.86 2.59 2.20
C GLU A 9 -3.17 3.11 2.79
N ILE A 10 -3.17 4.39 3.16
CA ILE A 10 -4.37 5.11 3.55
C ILE A 10 -4.68 6.14 2.46
N VAL A 11 -5.86 6.05 1.87
CA VAL A 11 -6.34 7.03 0.89
C VAL A 11 -7.45 7.83 1.55
N THR A 12 -7.26 9.14 1.66
CA THR A 12 -8.24 10.03 2.29
C THR A 12 -8.10 11.46 1.76
N PRO A 13 -9.20 12.20 1.59
CA PRO A 13 -9.10 13.62 1.25
C PRO A 13 -8.54 14.48 2.39
N GLU A 14 -8.43 13.93 3.61
CA GLU A 14 -7.96 14.65 4.78
C GLU A 14 -6.52 14.25 5.14
N VAL A 15 -5.60 14.38 4.19
CA VAL A 15 -4.21 13.90 4.33
C VAL A 15 -3.50 14.55 5.53
N ASP A 16 -3.48 15.88 5.60
CA ASP A 16 -2.70 16.57 6.63
C ASP A 16 -3.25 16.31 8.04
N ALA A 17 -4.56 16.31 8.20
CA ALA A 17 -5.19 16.01 9.50
C ALA A 17 -4.89 14.57 9.93
N THR A 18 -4.94 13.63 8.99
CA THR A 18 -4.64 12.21 9.26
C THR A 18 -3.19 12.02 9.65
N VAL A 19 -2.26 12.66 8.90
CA VAL A 19 -0.82 12.60 9.20
C VAL A 19 -0.54 13.17 10.58
N GLN A 20 -1.12 14.33 10.91
CA GLN A 20 -0.92 14.97 12.22
C GLN A 20 -1.41 14.07 13.35
N ALA A 21 -2.58 13.45 13.18
CA ALA A 21 -3.15 12.57 14.21
C ALA A 21 -2.29 11.32 14.42
N LEU A 22 -1.87 10.68 13.34
CA LEU A 22 -1.04 9.47 13.42
C LEU A 22 0.36 9.79 13.99
N ALA A 23 0.95 10.91 13.57
CA ALA A 23 2.25 11.34 14.09
C ALA A 23 2.21 11.58 15.59
N ALA A 24 1.17 12.25 16.08
CA ALA A 24 1.00 12.50 17.51
C ALA A 24 0.70 11.22 18.29
N GLN A 25 -0.19 10.37 17.74
CA GLN A 25 -0.61 9.14 18.38
C GLN A 25 0.54 8.15 18.56
N HIS A 26 1.41 8.05 17.58
CA HIS A 26 2.49 7.06 17.54
C HIS A 26 3.88 7.64 17.77
N SER A 27 4.01 8.94 17.98
CA SER A 27 5.29 9.64 18.16
C SER A 27 6.25 9.37 16.99
N VAL A 28 5.74 9.49 15.77
CA VAL A 28 6.51 9.26 14.53
C VAL A 28 6.50 10.52 13.66
N THR A 29 7.46 10.58 12.74
CA THR A 29 7.55 11.67 11.76
C THR A 29 7.24 11.11 10.37
N PHE A 30 6.30 11.75 9.67
CA PHE A 30 6.00 11.41 8.29
C PHE A 30 6.88 12.20 7.34
N SER A 31 7.22 11.60 6.21
CA SER A 31 7.99 12.26 5.16
C SER A 31 7.19 13.39 4.51
N ASP A 32 7.87 14.23 3.73
CA ASP A 32 7.23 15.07 2.74
C ASP A 32 6.56 14.20 1.67
N PRO A 33 5.65 14.77 0.85
CA PRO A 33 5.02 14.01 -0.22
C PRO A 33 6.05 13.35 -1.15
N VAL A 34 5.84 12.07 -1.45
CA VAL A 34 6.70 11.28 -2.34
C VAL A 34 6.00 11.17 -3.69
N ALA A 35 6.53 11.84 -4.71
CA ALA A 35 5.88 11.94 -6.02
C ALA A 35 5.59 10.56 -6.64
N MET A 36 6.54 9.62 -6.55
CA MET A 36 6.38 8.28 -7.14
C MET A 36 5.33 7.44 -6.44
N LEU A 37 4.91 7.82 -5.24
CA LEU A 37 3.87 7.13 -4.47
C LEU A 37 2.54 7.90 -4.49
N GLY A 38 2.27 8.67 -5.54
CA GLY A 38 1.07 9.48 -5.63
C GLY A 38 1.01 10.61 -4.63
N ASN A 39 2.16 11.19 -4.31
CA ASN A 39 2.34 12.23 -3.30
C ASN A 39 2.01 11.77 -1.88
N ALA A 40 2.12 10.47 -1.62
CA ALA A 40 1.93 9.94 -0.28
C ALA A 40 3.01 10.45 0.67
N ARG A 41 2.60 10.71 1.90
CA ARG A 41 3.50 10.96 3.03
C ARG A 41 3.64 9.67 3.81
N THR A 42 4.86 9.29 4.14
CA THR A 42 5.14 7.95 4.68
C THR A 42 5.86 8.00 6.02
N ALA A 43 5.68 6.95 6.80
CA ALA A 43 6.44 6.71 8.03
C ALA A 43 6.76 5.22 8.13
N ALA A 44 7.87 4.90 8.81
CA ALA A 44 8.28 3.52 8.99
C ALA A 44 7.38 2.80 9.98
N LEU A 45 7.07 1.53 9.67
CA LEU A 45 6.42 0.63 10.60
C LEU A 45 7.48 -0.18 11.35
N THR A 46 7.17 -0.57 12.58
CA THR A 46 8.02 -1.50 13.33
C THR A 46 8.07 -2.82 12.57
N GLY A 47 9.25 -3.35 12.34
CA GLY A 47 9.45 -4.61 11.63
C GLY A 47 9.75 -4.47 10.14
N GLY A 48 9.79 -3.24 9.59
CA GLY A 48 10.39 -3.00 8.29
C GLY A 48 9.45 -2.62 7.15
N GLY A 49 8.21 -2.32 7.41
CA GLY A 49 7.29 -1.79 6.41
C GLY A 49 7.11 -0.28 6.52
N ARG A 50 6.19 0.26 5.72
CA ARG A 50 5.80 1.67 5.76
C ARG A 50 4.29 1.82 5.82
N ILE A 51 3.84 2.87 6.51
CA ILE A 51 2.48 3.38 6.38
C ILE A 51 2.53 4.61 5.47
N SER A 52 1.52 4.77 4.63
CA SER A 52 1.42 5.92 3.75
C SER A 52 0.05 6.56 3.83
N VAL A 53 0.00 7.87 3.65
CA VAL A 53 -1.25 8.64 3.60
C VAL A 53 -1.19 9.52 2.35
N ARG A 54 -2.16 9.35 1.46
CA ARG A 54 -2.27 10.15 0.25
C ARG A 54 -3.73 10.56 -0.02
N GLY A 55 -3.89 11.60 -0.81
CA GLY A 55 -5.19 11.98 -1.32
C GLY A 55 -5.66 11.11 -2.48
N PRO A 56 -6.96 11.13 -2.79
CA PRO A 56 -7.49 10.43 -3.96
C PRO A 56 -6.83 10.93 -5.25
N MET A 57 -6.54 10.00 -6.16
CA MET A 57 -5.97 10.32 -7.47
C MET A 57 -7.04 10.62 -8.52
N ARG A 58 -8.29 10.29 -8.22
CA ARG A 58 -9.44 10.56 -9.08
C ARG A 58 -10.67 10.81 -8.19
N GLU A 59 -11.69 11.46 -8.76
CA GLU A 59 -12.88 11.85 -7.98
C GLU A 59 -13.63 10.68 -7.37
N ASP A 60 -13.65 9.55 -8.04
CA ASP A 60 -14.38 8.36 -7.61
C ASP A 60 -13.55 7.41 -6.75
N GLU A 61 -12.33 7.77 -6.41
CA GLU A 61 -11.52 6.95 -5.52
C GLU A 61 -12.01 7.12 -4.08
N ALA A 62 -12.65 6.09 -3.56
CA ALA A 62 -13.19 6.11 -2.20
C ALA A 62 -12.07 6.04 -1.16
N PRO A 63 -12.26 6.65 0.01
CA PRO A 63 -11.34 6.46 1.12
C PRO A 63 -11.19 4.99 1.47
N VAL A 64 -9.95 4.55 1.70
CA VAL A 64 -9.65 3.14 1.93
C VAL A 64 -8.37 2.98 2.71
N VAL A 65 -8.28 1.87 3.45
CA VAL A 65 -7.02 1.37 4.00
C VAL A 65 -6.72 0.07 3.28
N ARG A 66 -5.60 0.03 2.55
CA ARG A 66 -5.21 -1.14 1.77
C ARG A 66 -3.84 -1.62 2.20
N PRO A 67 -3.73 -2.81 2.82
CA PRO A 67 -2.43 -3.40 3.11
C PRO A 67 -1.85 -4.09 1.88
N TYR A 68 -0.53 -3.96 1.71
CA TYR A 68 0.22 -4.70 0.70
C TYR A 68 1.16 -5.65 1.44
N LEU A 69 0.99 -6.93 1.21
CA LEU A 69 1.79 -7.96 1.87
C LEU A 69 3.09 -8.20 1.09
N LEU A 70 4.18 -8.34 1.84
CA LEU A 70 5.50 -8.54 1.26
C LEU A 70 5.61 -9.91 0.60
N THR A 71 6.20 -9.95 -0.58
CA THR A 71 6.63 -11.17 -1.25
C THR A 71 8.05 -11.01 -1.78
N ASP A 72 8.79 -12.11 -1.88
CA ASP A 72 10.11 -12.14 -2.49
C ASP A 72 10.04 -12.29 -4.02
N ASP A 73 8.90 -12.79 -4.53
CA ASP A 73 8.69 -13.05 -5.95
C ASP A 73 7.24 -12.73 -6.32
N ILE A 74 7.04 -11.52 -6.85
CA ILE A 74 5.69 -11.04 -7.12
C ILE A 74 5.00 -11.82 -8.25
N GLU A 75 5.75 -12.32 -9.23
CA GLU A 75 5.14 -13.12 -10.31
C GLU A 75 4.64 -14.47 -9.78
N ALA A 76 5.40 -15.11 -8.90
CA ALA A 76 4.96 -16.33 -8.24
C ALA A 76 3.77 -16.08 -7.33
N ALA A 77 3.75 -14.95 -6.61
CA ALA A 77 2.63 -14.57 -5.75
C ALA A 77 1.36 -14.33 -6.56
N ILE A 78 1.47 -13.67 -7.72
CA ILE A 78 0.34 -13.45 -8.64
C ILE A 78 -0.21 -14.79 -9.12
N ALA A 79 0.66 -15.70 -9.57
CA ALA A 79 0.24 -17.00 -10.06
C ALA A 79 -0.47 -17.81 -8.97
N ALA A 80 0.05 -17.79 -7.75
CA ALA A 80 -0.57 -18.47 -6.62
C ALA A 80 -1.94 -17.90 -6.27
N ALA A 81 -2.07 -16.56 -6.29
CA ALA A 81 -3.34 -15.89 -6.02
C ALA A 81 -4.39 -16.24 -7.09
N GLU A 82 -4.01 -16.22 -8.37
CA GLU A 82 -4.92 -16.58 -9.47
C GLU A 82 -5.37 -18.04 -9.36
N ALA A 83 -4.45 -18.95 -9.03
CA ALA A 83 -4.78 -20.35 -8.81
C ALA A 83 -5.77 -20.55 -7.67
N ALA A 84 -5.76 -19.63 -6.69
CA ALA A 84 -6.67 -19.65 -5.54
C ALA A 84 -7.98 -18.89 -5.80
N GLY A 85 -8.20 -18.37 -7.01
CA GLY A 85 -9.46 -17.73 -7.41
C GLY A 85 -9.45 -16.21 -7.39
N ALA A 86 -8.31 -15.56 -7.16
CA ALA A 86 -8.22 -14.11 -7.18
C ALA A 86 -8.30 -13.56 -8.61
N GLU A 87 -8.89 -12.37 -8.75
CA GLU A 87 -8.92 -11.61 -10.01
C GLU A 87 -8.07 -10.37 -9.83
N PHE A 88 -7.11 -10.14 -10.75
CA PHE A 88 -6.20 -8.99 -10.63
C PHE A 88 -6.78 -7.73 -11.25
N ALA A 89 -6.85 -6.67 -10.44
CA ALA A 89 -7.13 -5.31 -10.91
C ALA A 89 -5.88 -4.69 -11.53
N MET A 90 -4.71 -4.93 -10.92
CA MET A 90 -3.41 -4.50 -11.43
C MET A 90 -2.40 -5.62 -11.23
N ARG A 91 -1.80 -6.07 -12.32
CA ARG A 91 -0.70 -7.02 -12.26
C ARG A 91 0.58 -6.28 -11.89
N ALA A 92 1.71 -6.98 -11.79
CA ALA A 92 2.98 -6.40 -11.33
C ALA A 92 3.28 -5.07 -12.01
N THR A 93 3.36 -4.02 -11.20
CA THR A 93 3.59 -2.63 -11.65
C THR A 93 4.76 -2.04 -10.86
N PRO A 94 5.89 -1.76 -11.52
CA PRO A 94 7.04 -1.19 -10.82
C PRO A 94 6.81 0.28 -10.49
N ILE A 95 7.27 0.69 -9.31
CA ILE A 95 7.37 2.08 -8.90
C ILE A 95 8.85 2.38 -8.74
N PRO A 96 9.48 3.13 -9.66
CA PRO A 96 10.92 3.37 -9.62
C PRO A 96 11.40 3.88 -8.27
N GLY A 97 12.42 3.21 -7.72
CA GLY A 97 13.00 3.57 -6.43
C GLY A 97 12.22 3.12 -5.21
N GLU A 98 11.00 2.55 -5.38
CA GLU A 98 10.12 2.21 -4.25
C GLU A 98 9.85 0.72 -4.15
N GLY A 99 9.54 0.07 -5.24
CA GLY A 99 9.22 -1.36 -5.28
C GLY A 99 8.31 -1.71 -6.44
N THR A 100 7.72 -2.90 -6.38
CA THR A 100 6.77 -3.39 -7.38
C THR A 100 5.53 -3.88 -6.66
N PHE A 101 4.35 -3.49 -7.13
CA PHE A 101 3.10 -3.87 -6.48
C PHE A 101 2.13 -4.54 -7.45
N ALA A 102 1.14 -5.23 -6.88
CA ALA A 102 -0.02 -5.75 -7.59
C ALA A 102 -1.25 -5.63 -6.70
N ILE A 103 -2.42 -5.55 -7.31
CA ILE A 103 -3.70 -5.45 -6.59
C ILE A 103 -4.66 -6.49 -7.18
N TYR A 104 -5.31 -7.27 -6.32
CA TYR A 104 -6.28 -8.25 -6.73
C TYR A 104 -7.53 -8.19 -5.86
N PHE A 105 -8.63 -8.76 -6.36
CA PHE A 105 -9.88 -8.89 -5.63
C PHE A 105 -10.01 -10.29 -5.07
N LEU A 106 -10.37 -10.37 -3.81
CA LEU A 106 -10.71 -11.61 -3.14
C LEU A 106 -11.75 -11.28 -2.06
N GLY A 107 -12.85 -12.01 -2.02
CA GLY A 107 -13.93 -11.73 -1.09
C GLY A 107 -14.59 -10.37 -1.33
N GLY A 108 -14.56 -9.85 -2.57
CA GLY A 108 -15.11 -8.54 -2.90
C GLY A 108 -14.28 -7.36 -2.42
N ILE A 109 -13.06 -7.60 -1.98
CA ILE A 109 -12.18 -6.59 -1.38
C ILE A 109 -10.85 -6.56 -2.15
N GLU A 110 -10.28 -5.36 -2.31
CA GLU A 110 -8.94 -5.22 -2.87
C GLU A 110 -7.87 -5.62 -1.87
N HIS A 111 -6.90 -6.39 -2.36
CA HIS A 111 -5.72 -6.83 -1.60
C HIS A 111 -4.47 -6.43 -2.36
N GLY A 112 -3.41 -6.06 -1.64
CA GLY A 112 -2.15 -5.67 -2.25
C GLY A 112 -1.04 -6.68 -1.99
N ILE A 113 -0.10 -6.74 -2.95
CA ILE A 113 1.15 -7.49 -2.84
C ILE A 113 2.28 -6.53 -3.17
N TRP A 114 3.38 -6.63 -2.44
CA TRP A 114 4.53 -5.74 -2.60
C TRP A 114 5.83 -6.53 -2.63
N GLN A 115 6.68 -6.21 -3.61
CA GLN A 115 8.06 -6.69 -3.67
C GLN A 115 9.00 -5.50 -3.66
N ASN A 116 9.98 -5.55 -2.77
CA ASN A 116 11.03 -4.51 -2.71
C ASN A 116 11.94 -4.53 -3.93
#